data_ec14134c3f5dd6904e5d8034544919ec
#
_entry.id   ec14134c3f5dd6904e5d8034544919ec
#
_cell.length_a   1.000
_cell.length_b   1.000
_cell.length_c   1.000
_cell.angle_alpha   90.00
_cell.angle_beta   90.00
_cell.angle_gamma   90.00
#
_symmetry.space_group_name_H-M   'P 1'
#
loop_
_entity.id
_entity.type
_entity.pdbx_description
1 polymer ?
#
loop_
_entity_poly.entity_id
_entity_poly.type
_entity_poly.pdbx_seq_one_letter_code
_entity_poly.pdbx_strand_id
1 'polypeptide(L)'
;MSAPDSASAQAAQLRDHFAHVILPIWQGSGFDHTLRLPFEAVDPATHAPLHVTRYRAMACARQLFVFAQAGNAAHAATLFDSLCSRFRDPRHGGWFYSVDAQGAPLDTTKDLYTHAFIVFACAAWHAASGDAAARTIAEDTAALIQDRFAPQPGDARLDAARHADFSSSGSGALQNPLMHLTEAWLAAADAFGDAAFDDALLRTAQAVERTFVDTATGCVAELPLGAADNRLEPGHQFEWFYLVDAAGARLAQTSLPDALARAYAFAERHGVDTRTGAVCAALDAQGACIDATQRIWAQTEYLRALATHGGTPASAPLARQIGRFAARFLHPRGWFECKTADGQVSRADMPSTTPYHLATAYAALPTGA
;
A
#
# COMPACT_ATOMS: atom_id res chain seq x y z
N MET A 1 14.99 25.31 27.10
CA MET A 1 14.80 24.89 25.68
C MET A 1 15.05 23.39 25.65
N SER A 2 13.99 22.56 25.58
CA SER A 2 14.14 21.14 25.36
C SER A 2 14.82 20.92 24.01
N ALA A 3 15.81 20.02 23.97
CA ALA A 3 16.42 19.63 22.71
C ALA A 3 15.32 19.23 21.70
N PRO A 4 15.45 19.57 20.42
CA PRO A 4 14.46 19.10 19.45
C PRO A 4 14.44 17.58 19.52
N ASP A 5 13.23 17.02 19.73
CA ASP A 5 13.05 15.57 19.73
C ASP A 5 13.69 15.01 18.45
N SER A 6 14.64 14.11 18.59
CA SER A 6 15.31 13.52 17.44
C SER A 6 14.31 12.77 16.59
N ALA A 7 14.57 12.62 15.27
CA ALA A 7 13.70 11.84 14.40
C ALA A 7 13.45 10.42 14.94
N SER A 8 14.48 9.81 15.57
CA SER A 8 14.37 8.49 16.23
C SER A 8 13.41 8.49 17.41
N ALA A 9 13.44 9.54 18.26
CA ALA A 9 12.52 9.63 19.40
C ALA A 9 11.06 9.80 18.95
N GLN A 10 10.83 10.65 17.95
CA GLN A 10 9.50 10.85 17.39
C GLN A 10 9.01 9.59 16.65
N ALA A 11 9.88 8.88 15.92
CA ALA A 11 9.57 7.61 15.29
C ALA A 11 9.19 6.53 16.32
N ALA A 12 9.87 6.51 17.47
CA ALA A 12 9.52 5.61 18.57
C ALA A 12 8.11 5.91 19.12
N GLN A 13 7.73 7.18 19.25
CA GLN A 13 6.36 7.56 19.66
C GLN A 13 5.30 7.12 18.66
N LEU A 14 5.59 7.19 17.34
CA LEU A 14 4.68 6.68 16.31
C LEU A 14 4.49 5.16 16.42
N ARG A 15 5.58 4.40 16.61
CA ARG A 15 5.53 2.96 16.82
C ARG A 15 4.79 2.58 18.09
N ASP A 16 4.98 3.34 19.16
CA ASP A 16 4.28 3.15 20.43
C ASP A 16 2.77 3.37 20.28
N HIS A 17 2.36 4.46 19.63
CA HIS A 17 0.97 4.72 19.30
C HIS A 17 0.38 3.62 18.41
N PHE A 18 1.14 3.12 17.43
CA PHE A 18 0.70 2.02 16.56
C PHE A 18 0.46 0.74 17.36
N ALA A 19 1.42 0.37 18.22
CA ALA A 19 1.36 -0.85 19.02
C ALA A 19 0.27 -0.84 20.09
N HIS A 20 0.06 0.31 20.76
CA HIS A 20 -0.81 0.40 21.94
C HIS A 20 -2.19 0.98 21.64
N VAL A 21 -2.38 1.66 20.50
CA VAL A 21 -3.68 2.22 20.12
C VAL A 21 -4.23 1.55 18.86
N ILE A 22 -3.44 1.47 17.78
CA ILE A 22 -3.96 1.04 16.48
C ILE A 22 -4.14 -0.47 16.38
N LEU A 23 -3.12 -1.27 16.72
CA LEU A 23 -3.23 -2.73 16.68
C LEU A 23 -4.37 -3.28 17.55
N PRO A 24 -4.58 -2.82 18.81
CA PRO A 24 -5.69 -3.30 19.63
C PRO A 24 -7.09 -3.07 19.04
N ILE A 25 -7.28 -1.99 18.26
CA ILE A 25 -8.57 -1.75 17.57
C ILE A 25 -8.88 -2.91 16.64
N TRP A 26 -7.90 -3.33 15.82
CA TRP A 26 -8.08 -4.34 14.77
C TRP A 26 -8.00 -5.78 15.28
N GLN A 27 -7.60 -5.99 16.54
CA GLN A 27 -7.74 -7.26 17.25
C GLN A 27 -9.06 -7.37 18.01
N GLY A 28 -9.63 -6.23 18.38
CA GLY A 28 -10.85 -6.12 19.19
C GLY A 28 -12.07 -5.71 18.37
N SER A 29 -12.55 -4.49 18.59
CA SER A 29 -13.77 -3.97 18.00
C SER A 29 -13.75 -3.82 16.48
N GLY A 30 -12.58 -3.69 15.86
CA GLY A 30 -12.40 -3.64 14.41
C GLY A 30 -12.41 -5.01 13.71
N PHE A 31 -12.57 -6.10 14.48
CA PHE A 31 -12.53 -7.46 13.98
C PHE A 31 -13.82 -8.22 14.25
N ASP A 32 -14.39 -8.81 13.22
CA ASP A 32 -15.55 -9.70 13.34
C ASP A 32 -15.09 -11.09 13.80
N HIS A 33 -15.29 -11.39 15.07
CA HIS A 33 -14.90 -12.67 15.67
C HIS A 33 -15.73 -13.86 15.17
N THR A 34 -16.92 -13.62 14.58
CA THR A 34 -17.78 -14.67 14.01
C THR A 34 -17.28 -15.10 12.63
N LEU A 35 -17.07 -14.15 11.74
CA LEU A 35 -16.53 -14.40 10.40
C LEU A 35 -15.01 -14.49 10.37
N ARG A 36 -14.35 -14.03 11.44
CA ARG A 36 -12.88 -13.92 11.56
C ARG A 36 -12.27 -13.02 10.48
N LEU A 37 -12.91 -11.87 10.22
CA LEU A 37 -12.53 -10.89 9.22
C LEU A 37 -12.44 -9.48 9.81
N PRO A 38 -11.56 -8.61 9.31
CA PRO A 38 -11.56 -7.21 9.70
C PRO A 38 -12.77 -6.51 9.10
N PHE A 39 -13.47 -5.70 9.88
CA PHE A 39 -14.49 -4.79 9.36
C PHE A 39 -13.85 -3.79 8.38
N GLU A 40 -14.65 -3.23 7.45
CA GLU A 40 -14.13 -2.26 6.47
C GLU A 40 -13.65 -0.97 7.13
N ALA A 41 -14.35 -0.48 8.13
CA ALA A 41 -13.98 0.69 8.91
C ALA A 41 -14.65 0.70 10.28
N VAL A 42 -14.09 1.48 11.20
CA VAL A 42 -14.65 1.73 12.54
C VAL A 42 -14.85 3.22 12.78
N ASP A 43 -15.79 3.54 13.66
CA ASP A 43 -16.04 4.89 14.14
C ASP A 43 -14.88 5.38 15.04
N PRO A 44 -14.36 6.58 14.88
CA PRO A 44 -13.17 7.05 15.60
C PRO A 44 -13.43 7.32 17.10
N ALA A 45 -14.69 7.57 17.50
CA ALA A 45 -15.03 7.89 18.88
C ALA A 45 -15.35 6.65 19.72
N THR A 46 -15.98 5.65 19.10
CA THR A 46 -16.46 4.44 19.81
C THR A 46 -15.67 3.19 19.47
N HIS A 47 -14.95 3.19 18.33
CA HIS A 47 -14.36 2.03 17.67
C HIS A 47 -15.39 0.96 17.26
N ALA A 48 -16.68 1.28 17.28
CA ALA A 48 -17.69 0.38 16.77
C ALA A 48 -17.57 0.23 15.25
N PRO A 49 -17.82 -0.96 14.69
CA PRO A 49 -17.82 -1.14 13.25
C PRO A 49 -18.89 -0.26 12.60
N LEU A 50 -18.56 0.33 11.47
CA LEU A 50 -19.55 0.99 10.62
C LEU A 50 -20.47 -0.05 9.98
N HIS A 51 -21.57 0.41 9.36
CA HIS A 51 -22.54 -0.49 8.74
C HIS A 51 -21.87 -1.49 7.80
N VAL A 52 -21.98 -2.78 8.11
CA VAL A 52 -21.31 -3.86 7.41
C VAL A 52 -22.14 -4.29 6.21
N THR A 53 -21.66 -4.05 5.01
CA THR A 53 -22.26 -4.53 3.77
C THR A 53 -21.42 -5.61 3.10
N ARG A 54 -20.13 -5.61 3.36
CA ARG A 54 -19.14 -6.53 2.75
C ARG A 54 -17.86 -6.60 3.56
N TYR A 55 -17.02 -7.58 3.19
CA TYR A 55 -15.60 -7.67 3.58
C TYR A 55 -14.76 -7.86 2.31
N ARG A 56 -13.68 -7.11 2.15
CA ARG A 56 -12.79 -7.20 0.99
C ARG A 56 -11.58 -8.09 1.28
N ALA A 57 -11.20 -8.92 0.30
CA ALA A 57 -10.01 -9.77 0.40
C ALA A 57 -8.73 -8.95 0.61
N MET A 58 -8.58 -7.83 -0.11
CA MET A 58 -7.44 -6.92 0.03
C MET A 58 -7.32 -6.36 1.46
N ALA A 59 -8.45 -6.01 2.12
CA ALA A 59 -8.44 -5.52 3.50
C ALA A 59 -7.96 -6.60 4.47
N CYS A 60 -8.41 -7.85 4.29
CA CYS A 60 -7.92 -9.01 5.05
C CYS A 60 -6.43 -9.26 4.82
N ALA A 61 -5.95 -9.21 3.58
CA ALA A 61 -4.53 -9.38 3.23
C ALA A 61 -3.65 -8.28 3.87
N ARG A 62 -4.07 -7.01 3.81
CA ARG A 62 -3.35 -5.91 4.48
C ARG A 62 -3.26 -6.10 5.99
N GLN A 63 -4.35 -6.53 6.63
CA GLN A 63 -4.33 -6.83 8.06
C GLN A 63 -3.44 -8.03 8.38
N LEU A 64 -3.42 -9.08 7.55
CA LEU A 64 -2.49 -10.21 7.68
C LEU A 64 -1.03 -9.72 7.68
N PHE A 65 -0.66 -8.89 6.71
CA PHE A 65 0.68 -8.27 6.66
C PHE A 65 0.98 -7.49 7.95
N VAL A 66 0.07 -6.62 8.38
CA VAL A 66 0.25 -5.77 9.58
C VAL A 66 0.53 -6.62 10.82
N PHE A 67 -0.25 -7.67 11.06
CA PHE A 67 -0.09 -8.51 12.24
C PHE A 67 1.08 -9.49 12.13
N ALA A 68 1.44 -9.95 10.94
CA ALA A 68 2.66 -10.72 10.70
C ALA A 68 3.90 -9.87 11.04
N GLN A 69 3.97 -8.64 10.54
CA GLN A 69 5.07 -7.71 10.81
C GLN A 69 5.14 -7.29 12.29
N ALA A 70 3.99 -7.15 12.96
CA ALA A 70 3.92 -6.81 14.39
C ALA A 70 4.27 -8.00 15.32
N GLY A 71 4.57 -9.19 14.78
CA GLY A 71 4.88 -10.39 15.57
C GLY A 71 3.67 -11.02 16.26
N ASN A 72 2.44 -10.64 15.87
CA ASN A 72 1.23 -11.23 16.43
C ASN A 72 0.80 -12.47 15.63
N ALA A 73 1.56 -13.56 15.80
CA ALA A 73 1.41 -14.78 15.01
C ALA A 73 0.02 -15.41 15.11
N ALA A 74 -0.63 -15.38 16.29
CA ALA A 74 -1.94 -15.99 16.46
C ALA A 74 -3.04 -15.27 15.67
N HIS A 75 -3.03 -13.94 15.66
CA HIS A 75 -4.00 -13.15 14.89
C HIS A 75 -3.70 -13.21 13.39
N ALA A 76 -2.42 -13.17 13.00
CA ALA A 76 -2.00 -13.32 11.61
C ALA A 76 -2.41 -14.69 11.05
N ALA A 77 -2.22 -15.79 11.79
CA ALA A 77 -2.69 -17.12 11.39
C ALA A 77 -4.21 -17.14 11.18
N THR A 78 -4.97 -16.49 12.08
CA THR A 78 -6.43 -16.37 11.95
C THR A 78 -6.84 -15.65 10.66
N LEU A 79 -6.15 -14.56 10.32
CA LEU A 79 -6.39 -13.81 9.09
C LEU A 79 -6.01 -14.60 7.84
N PHE A 80 -4.89 -15.34 7.89
CA PHE A 80 -4.46 -16.22 6.79
C PHE A 80 -5.48 -17.32 6.52
N ASP A 81 -5.95 -18.03 7.55
CA ASP A 81 -7.01 -19.04 7.44
C ASP A 81 -8.29 -18.46 6.83
N SER A 82 -8.67 -17.26 7.28
CA SER A 82 -9.88 -16.58 6.80
C SER A 82 -9.74 -16.13 5.35
N LEU A 83 -8.59 -15.60 4.97
CA LEU A 83 -8.28 -15.26 3.59
C LEU A 83 -8.46 -16.48 2.68
N CYS A 84 -7.85 -17.61 3.03
CA CYS A 84 -7.90 -18.84 2.26
C CYS A 84 -9.29 -19.47 2.19
N SER A 85 -10.04 -19.47 3.31
CA SER A 85 -11.34 -20.15 3.40
C SER A 85 -12.50 -19.33 2.84
N ARG A 86 -12.41 -17.98 2.86
CA ARG A 86 -13.52 -17.10 2.49
C ARG A 86 -13.40 -16.51 1.09
N PHE A 87 -12.17 -16.24 0.62
CA PHE A 87 -12.00 -15.46 -0.60
C PHE A 87 -11.44 -16.29 -1.78
N ARG A 88 -10.96 -17.51 -1.56
CA ARG A 88 -10.49 -18.35 -2.65
C ARG A 88 -11.65 -18.81 -3.53
N ASP A 89 -11.53 -18.65 -4.84
CA ASP A 89 -12.52 -19.14 -5.81
C ASP A 89 -12.22 -20.61 -6.16
N PRO A 90 -13.06 -21.56 -5.72
CA PRO A 90 -12.82 -22.98 -5.97
C PRO A 90 -13.16 -23.39 -7.41
N ARG A 91 -13.90 -22.54 -8.16
CA ARG A 91 -14.38 -22.86 -9.50
C ARG A 91 -13.42 -22.40 -10.58
N HIS A 92 -12.94 -21.15 -10.49
CA HIS A 92 -12.13 -20.52 -11.54
C HIS A 92 -10.68 -20.29 -11.10
N GLY A 93 -10.38 -20.50 -9.83
CA GLY A 93 -9.10 -20.13 -9.22
C GLY A 93 -9.01 -18.63 -8.92
N GLY A 94 -7.91 -18.23 -8.31
CA GLY A 94 -7.71 -16.87 -7.84
C GLY A 94 -8.67 -16.51 -6.69
N TRP A 95 -8.99 -15.23 -6.55
CA TRP A 95 -9.61 -14.69 -5.36
C TRP A 95 -10.81 -13.81 -5.70
N PHE A 96 -11.88 -13.91 -4.91
CA PHE A 96 -13.00 -12.99 -4.96
C PHE A 96 -12.56 -11.60 -4.46
N TYR A 97 -13.11 -10.55 -5.04
CA TYR A 97 -12.89 -9.19 -4.55
C TYR A 97 -13.48 -8.99 -3.16
N SER A 98 -14.73 -9.47 -2.94
CA SER A 98 -15.39 -9.35 -1.65
C SER A 98 -16.40 -10.46 -1.36
N VAL A 99 -16.67 -10.63 -0.07
CA VAL A 99 -17.79 -11.43 0.46
C VAL A 99 -18.80 -10.50 1.16
N ASP A 100 -20.05 -10.95 1.27
CA ASP A 100 -21.11 -10.21 1.95
C ASP A 100 -21.01 -10.28 3.50
N ALA A 101 -21.97 -9.68 4.19
CA ALA A 101 -22.04 -9.68 5.64
C ALA A 101 -22.27 -11.08 6.27
N GLN A 102 -22.58 -12.09 5.49
CA GLN A 102 -22.72 -13.50 5.89
C GLN A 102 -21.51 -14.35 5.49
N GLY A 103 -20.54 -13.76 4.78
CA GLY A 103 -19.33 -14.43 4.32
C GLY A 103 -19.49 -15.21 3.01
N ALA A 104 -20.60 -15.01 2.29
CA ALA A 104 -20.79 -15.58 0.95
C ALA A 104 -20.17 -14.67 -0.13
N PRO A 105 -19.69 -15.23 -1.28
CA PRO A 105 -19.16 -14.43 -2.38
C PRO A 105 -20.15 -13.35 -2.84
N LEU A 106 -19.72 -12.08 -2.82
CA LEU A 106 -20.53 -10.92 -3.22
C LEU A 106 -20.05 -10.36 -4.56
N ASP A 107 -18.81 -9.91 -4.63
CA ASP A 107 -18.17 -9.45 -5.85
C ASP A 107 -17.08 -10.45 -6.22
N THR A 108 -17.29 -11.11 -7.34
CA THR A 108 -16.41 -12.19 -7.85
C THR A 108 -15.39 -11.70 -8.87
N THR A 109 -15.31 -10.39 -9.11
CA THR A 109 -14.29 -9.76 -9.97
C THR A 109 -12.89 -10.22 -9.56
N LYS A 110 -12.08 -10.58 -10.55
CA LYS A 110 -10.66 -10.84 -10.36
C LYS A 110 -9.92 -9.51 -10.48
N ASP A 111 -9.59 -8.94 -9.34
CA ASP A 111 -8.94 -7.64 -9.22
C ASP A 111 -7.44 -7.80 -9.00
N LEU A 112 -6.62 -7.22 -9.88
CA LEU A 112 -5.15 -7.36 -9.84
C LEU A 112 -4.58 -6.80 -8.53
N TYR A 113 -5.11 -5.68 -8.06
CA TYR A 113 -4.71 -5.06 -6.81
C TYR A 113 -4.88 -6.01 -5.61
N THR A 114 -6.04 -6.67 -5.54
CA THR A 114 -6.33 -7.69 -4.52
C THR A 114 -5.35 -8.86 -4.60
N HIS A 115 -5.09 -9.38 -5.81
CA HIS A 115 -4.17 -10.51 -6.00
C HIS A 115 -2.72 -10.13 -5.61
N ALA A 116 -2.29 -8.90 -5.92
CA ALA A 116 -0.98 -8.38 -5.50
C ALA A 116 -0.85 -8.37 -3.97
N PHE A 117 -1.86 -7.85 -3.25
CA PHE A 117 -1.83 -7.86 -1.79
C PHE A 117 -1.85 -9.26 -1.17
N ILE A 118 -2.44 -10.24 -1.84
CA ILE A 118 -2.41 -11.63 -1.36
C ILE A 118 -1.01 -12.20 -1.48
N VAL A 119 -0.31 -12.00 -2.60
CA VAL A 119 1.11 -12.40 -2.74
C VAL A 119 1.96 -11.71 -1.67
N PHE A 120 1.81 -10.40 -1.53
CA PHE A 120 2.54 -9.59 -0.54
C PHE A 120 2.35 -10.07 0.89
N ALA A 121 1.09 -10.26 1.31
CA ALA A 121 0.76 -10.69 2.66
C ALA A 121 1.20 -12.13 2.96
N CYS A 122 1.08 -13.03 1.98
CA CYS A 122 1.56 -14.40 2.11
C CYS A 122 3.09 -14.47 2.19
N ALA A 123 3.82 -13.65 1.43
CA ALA A 123 5.27 -13.53 1.53
C ALA A 123 5.69 -13.05 2.93
N ALA A 124 5.04 -12.01 3.45
CA ALA A 124 5.29 -11.49 4.79
C ALA A 124 4.94 -12.52 5.89
N TRP A 125 3.83 -13.24 5.75
CA TRP A 125 3.45 -14.28 6.70
C TRP A 125 4.42 -15.46 6.67
N HIS A 126 4.86 -15.91 5.48
CA HIS A 126 5.91 -16.92 5.37
C HIS A 126 7.21 -16.49 6.04
N ALA A 127 7.66 -15.27 5.77
CA ALA A 127 8.89 -14.73 6.37
C ALA A 127 8.82 -14.67 7.91
N ALA A 128 7.64 -14.37 8.48
CA ALA A 128 7.44 -14.28 9.93
C ALA A 128 7.25 -15.63 10.63
N SER A 129 6.65 -16.63 9.95
CA SER A 129 6.20 -17.88 10.57
C SER A 129 6.88 -19.15 10.04
N GLY A 130 7.48 -19.10 8.85
CA GLY A 130 7.96 -20.28 8.13
C GLY A 130 6.82 -21.12 7.50
N ASP A 131 5.59 -20.63 7.48
CA ASP A 131 4.43 -21.37 6.97
C ASP A 131 4.59 -21.68 5.47
N ALA A 132 4.75 -22.97 5.14
CA ALA A 132 4.92 -23.44 3.77
C ALA A 132 3.66 -23.28 2.92
N ALA A 133 2.46 -23.30 3.53
CA ALA A 133 1.21 -23.09 2.80
C ALA A 133 1.12 -21.65 2.28
N ALA A 134 1.60 -20.67 3.06
CA ALA A 134 1.65 -19.27 2.62
C ALA A 134 2.57 -19.10 1.42
N ARG A 135 3.73 -19.75 1.40
CA ARG A 135 4.62 -19.76 0.22
C ARG A 135 3.91 -20.35 -1.01
N THR A 136 3.31 -21.52 -0.89
CA THR A 136 2.59 -22.17 -2.00
C THR A 136 1.48 -21.27 -2.55
N ILE A 137 0.69 -20.62 -1.67
CA ILE A 137 -0.38 -19.71 -2.08
C ILE A 137 0.18 -18.47 -2.80
N ALA A 138 1.29 -17.92 -2.34
CA ALA A 138 1.94 -16.80 -3.03
C ALA A 138 2.44 -17.20 -4.42
N GLU A 139 3.09 -18.37 -4.56
CA GLU A 139 3.59 -18.90 -5.82
C GLU A 139 2.45 -19.21 -6.81
N ASP A 140 1.39 -19.89 -6.36
CA ASP A 140 0.19 -20.17 -7.15
C ASP A 140 -0.49 -18.87 -7.63
N THR A 141 -0.62 -17.90 -6.75
CA THR A 141 -1.25 -16.61 -7.07
C THR A 141 -0.37 -15.81 -8.04
N ALA A 142 0.94 -15.83 -7.87
CA ALA A 142 1.89 -15.18 -8.77
C ALA A 142 1.84 -15.78 -10.19
N ALA A 143 1.83 -17.12 -10.30
CA ALA A 143 1.69 -17.80 -11.57
C ALA A 143 0.35 -17.44 -12.26
N LEU A 144 -0.74 -17.44 -11.49
CA LEU A 144 -2.06 -17.06 -11.98
C LEU A 144 -2.11 -15.60 -12.47
N ILE A 145 -1.48 -14.66 -11.76
CA ILE A 145 -1.39 -13.26 -12.20
C ILE A 145 -0.72 -13.18 -13.57
N GLN A 146 0.42 -13.82 -13.75
CA GLN A 146 1.18 -13.77 -15.01
C GLN A 146 0.44 -14.45 -16.17
N ASP A 147 -0.30 -15.52 -15.91
CA ASP A 147 -1.05 -16.27 -16.94
C ASP A 147 -2.38 -15.61 -17.30
N ARG A 148 -3.14 -15.11 -16.31
CA ARG A 148 -4.56 -14.81 -16.48
C ARG A 148 -4.90 -13.32 -16.54
N PHE A 149 -4.02 -12.42 -16.06
CA PHE A 149 -4.24 -10.96 -16.15
C PHE A 149 -3.62 -10.34 -17.40
N ALA A 150 -2.70 -11.04 -18.08
CA ALA A 150 -2.14 -10.56 -19.34
C ALA A 150 -3.23 -10.49 -20.43
N PRO A 151 -3.36 -9.37 -21.18
CA PRO A 151 -4.32 -9.25 -22.28
C PRO A 151 -4.02 -10.25 -23.41
N GLN A 152 -2.75 -10.60 -23.59
CA GLN A 152 -2.26 -11.66 -24.47
C GLN A 152 -1.11 -12.42 -23.79
N PRO A 153 -0.90 -13.69 -24.12
CA PRO A 153 0.21 -14.46 -23.56
C PRO A 153 1.56 -13.74 -23.71
N GLY A 154 2.25 -13.57 -22.59
CA GLY A 154 3.56 -12.90 -22.54
C GLY A 154 3.52 -11.37 -22.49
N ASP A 155 2.35 -10.72 -22.51
CA ASP A 155 2.25 -9.29 -22.30
C ASP A 155 2.48 -8.96 -20.81
N ALA A 156 3.42 -8.08 -20.53
CA ALA A 156 3.70 -7.62 -19.18
C ALA A 156 2.75 -6.50 -18.72
N ARG A 157 1.94 -5.94 -19.62
CA ARG A 157 0.85 -5.01 -19.27
C ARG A 157 -0.33 -5.84 -18.80
N LEU A 158 -0.54 -5.91 -17.50
CA LEU A 158 -1.62 -6.67 -16.91
C LEU A 158 -2.87 -5.81 -16.82
N ASP A 159 -4.03 -6.38 -17.15
CA ASP A 159 -5.31 -5.71 -16.93
C ASP A 159 -5.58 -5.55 -15.44
N ALA A 160 -6.13 -4.40 -15.05
CA ALA A 160 -6.42 -4.12 -13.64
C ALA A 160 -7.52 -5.01 -13.07
N ALA A 161 -8.43 -5.52 -13.92
CA ALA A 161 -9.50 -6.43 -13.53
C ALA A 161 -9.90 -7.39 -14.64
N ARG A 162 -10.42 -8.56 -14.26
CA ARG A 162 -11.02 -9.58 -15.11
C ARG A 162 -12.39 -9.98 -14.57
N HIS A 163 -13.23 -10.57 -15.42
CA HIS A 163 -14.45 -11.22 -14.94
C HIS A 163 -14.12 -12.45 -14.07
N ALA A 164 -15.12 -12.99 -13.38
CA ALA A 164 -14.96 -14.13 -12.48
C ALA A 164 -14.25 -15.35 -13.11
N ASP A 165 -14.46 -15.59 -14.39
CA ASP A 165 -13.84 -16.66 -15.19
C ASP A 165 -12.52 -16.26 -15.87
N PHE A 166 -11.98 -15.10 -15.53
CA PHE A 166 -10.81 -14.46 -16.15
C PHE A 166 -10.99 -13.99 -17.60
N SER A 167 -12.20 -13.99 -18.14
CA SER A 167 -12.46 -13.32 -19.42
C SER A 167 -12.22 -11.81 -19.30
N SER A 168 -11.92 -11.14 -20.42
CA SER A 168 -11.60 -9.72 -20.43
C SER A 168 -12.76 -8.87 -19.95
N SER A 169 -12.51 -7.98 -18.98
CA SER A 169 -13.45 -6.97 -18.52
C SER A 169 -13.33 -5.64 -19.29
N GLY A 170 -12.30 -5.49 -20.12
CA GLY A 170 -11.99 -4.23 -20.80
C GLY A 170 -11.34 -3.16 -19.89
N SER A 171 -10.90 -3.50 -18.67
CA SER A 171 -10.38 -2.52 -17.70
C SER A 171 -9.06 -1.87 -18.14
N GLY A 172 -8.24 -2.58 -18.93
CA GLY A 172 -6.90 -2.14 -19.27
C GLY A 172 -5.93 -2.10 -18.07
N ALA A 173 -4.72 -1.61 -18.29
CA ALA A 173 -3.72 -1.47 -17.25
C ALA A 173 -3.91 -0.16 -16.47
N LEU A 174 -3.69 -0.22 -15.15
CA LEU A 174 -3.63 0.93 -14.24
C LEU A 174 -2.32 0.87 -13.44
N GLN A 175 -1.72 2.04 -13.16
CA GLN A 175 -0.44 2.09 -12.45
C GLN A 175 -0.55 1.57 -11.01
N ASN A 176 -1.63 1.89 -10.30
CA ASN A 176 -1.77 1.56 -8.88
C ASN A 176 -1.74 0.04 -8.59
N PRO A 177 -2.49 -0.85 -9.30
CA PRO A 177 -2.31 -2.29 -9.17
C PRO A 177 -0.89 -2.77 -9.50
N LEU A 178 -0.21 -2.17 -10.49
CA LEU A 178 1.16 -2.55 -10.87
C LEU A 178 2.19 -2.08 -9.83
N MET A 179 1.95 -0.96 -9.16
CA MET A 179 2.77 -0.49 -8.05
C MET A 179 2.77 -1.50 -6.89
N HIS A 180 1.61 -1.92 -6.43
CA HIS A 180 1.52 -2.92 -5.37
C HIS A 180 1.93 -4.32 -5.83
N LEU A 181 1.83 -4.61 -7.12
CA LEU A 181 2.43 -5.84 -7.67
C LEU A 181 3.96 -5.78 -7.62
N THR A 182 4.56 -4.61 -7.89
CA THR A 182 6.00 -4.38 -7.70
C THR A 182 6.41 -4.62 -6.25
N GLU A 183 5.66 -4.09 -5.30
CA GLU A 183 5.87 -4.33 -3.86
C GLU A 183 5.75 -5.83 -3.51
N ALA A 184 4.74 -6.50 -4.07
CA ALA A 184 4.53 -7.93 -3.85
C ALA A 184 5.68 -8.80 -4.39
N TRP A 185 6.20 -8.46 -5.58
CA TRP A 185 7.35 -9.16 -6.15
C TRP A 185 8.62 -8.97 -5.32
N LEU A 186 8.87 -7.75 -4.83
CA LEU A 186 9.98 -7.48 -3.91
C LEU A 186 9.87 -8.32 -2.64
N ALA A 187 8.71 -8.30 -1.98
CA ALA A 187 8.50 -9.05 -0.75
C ALA A 187 8.64 -10.57 -0.97
N ALA A 188 8.15 -11.09 -2.10
CA ALA A 188 8.25 -12.52 -2.43
C ALA A 188 9.70 -12.92 -2.78
N ALA A 189 10.43 -12.08 -3.55
CA ALA A 189 11.84 -12.31 -3.85
C ALA A 189 12.68 -12.37 -2.57
N ASP A 190 12.44 -11.44 -1.63
CA ASP A 190 13.16 -11.40 -0.35
C ASP A 190 12.81 -12.58 0.56
N ALA A 191 11.53 -12.97 0.60
CA ALA A 191 11.07 -14.05 1.47
C ALA A 191 11.45 -15.45 0.97
N PHE A 192 11.48 -15.66 -0.35
CA PHE A 192 11.62 -16.99 -0.93
C PHE A 192 12.98 -17.23 -1.58
N GLY A 193 13.72 -16.18 -1.94
CA GLY A 193 15.02 -16.28 -2.62
C GLY A 193 14.91 -16.88 -4.04
N ASP A 194 13.76 -16.75 -4.70
CA ASP A 194 13.50 -17.31 -6.01
C ASP A 194 13.63 -16.24 -7.11
N ALA A 195 14.56 -16.44 -8.04
CA ALA A 195 14.83 -15.55 -9.17
C ALA A 195 13.62 -15.29 -10.08
N ALA A 196 12.61 -16.16 -10.08
CA ALA A 196 11.38 -15.96 -10.85
C ALA A 196 10.63 -14.68 -10.42
N PHE A 197 10.73 -14.29 -9.13
CA PHE A 197 10.15 -13.03 -8.64
C PHE A 197 10.97 -11.81 -9.05
N ASP A 198 12.30 -11.92 -9.11
CA ASP A 198 13.15 -10.85 -9.65
C ASP A 198 12.86 -10.62 -11.15
N ASP A 199 12.67 -11.68 -11.92
CA ASP A 199 12.27 -11.59 -13.33
C ASP A 199 10.88 -10.97 -13.50
N ALA A 200 9.92 -11.32 -12.63
CA ALA A 200 8.57 -10.76 -12.64
C ALA A 200 8.60 -9.26 -12.27
N LEU A 201 9.40 -8.90 -11.27
CA LEU A 201 9.65 -7.51 -10.87
C LEU A 201 10.18 -6.69 -12.05
N LEU A 202 11.22 -7.18 -12.72
CA LEU A 202 11.82 -6.48 -13.86
C LEU A 202 10.83 -6.29 -15.01
N ARG A 203 10.07 -7.33 -15.36
CA ARG A 203 9.02 -7.22 -16.41
C ARG A 203 7.95 -6.20 -16.05
N THR A 204 7.49 -6.20 -14.80
CA THR A 204 6.48 -5.24 -14.31
C THR A 204 7.04 -3.81 -14.36
N ALA A 205 8.26 -3.59 -13.87
CA ALA A 205 8.93 -2.30 -13.90
C ALA A 205 9.07 -1.76 -15.32
N GLN A 206 9.50 -2.58 -16.28
CA GLN A 206 9.61 -2.19 -17.69
C GLN A 206 8.24 -1.90 -18.34
N ALA A 207 7.17 -2.59 -17.93
CA ALA A 207 5.82 -2.29 -18.40
C ALA A 207 5.33 -0.94 -17.86
N VAL A 208 5.57 -0.65 -16.59
CA VAL A 208 5.27 0.64 -15.97
C VAL A 208 6.03 1.76 -16.64
N GLU A 209 7.35 1.61 -16.82
CA GLU A 209 8.21 2.58 -17.48
C GLU A 209 7.68 3.00 -18.86
N ARG A 210 7.33 2.03 -19.69
CA ARG A 210 6.81 2.29 -21.05
C ARG A 210 5.40 2.86 -21.09
N THR A 211 4.57 2.57 -20.09
CA THR A 211 3.14 2.86 -20.14
C THR A 211 2.75 4.10 -19.38
N PHE A 212 3.43 4.39 -18.25
CA PHE A 212 2.97 5.39 -17.29
C PHE A 212 4.01 6.48 -16.97
N VAL A 213 5.31 6.28 -17.27
CA VAL A 213 6.34 7.24 -16.89
C VAL A 213 6.43 8.37 -17.91
N ASP A 214 6.09 9.59 -17.48
CA ASP A 214 6.32 10.81 -18.24
C ASP A 214 7.84 11.14 -18.27
N THR A 215 8.41 11.18 -19.44
CA THR A 215 9.88 11.34 -19.60
C THR A 215 10.40 12.71 -19.17
N ALA A 216 9.56 13.75 -19.20
CA ALA A 216 9.96 15.10 -18.84
C ALA A 216 10.03 15.30 -17.33
N THR A 217 9.02 14.84 -16.59
CA THR A 217 8.91 14.99 -15.14
C THR A 217 9.50 13.79 -14.39
N GLY A 218 9.53 12.61 -15.01
CA GLY A 218 9.81 11.33 -14.38
C GLY A 218 8.63 10.75 -13.64
N CYS A 219 7.52 11.48 -13.55
CA CYS A 219 6.35 11.04 -12.79
C CYS A 219 5.65 9.85 -13.43
N VAL A 220 5.12 8.97 -12.57
CA VAL A 220 4.22 7.87 -12.96
C VAL A 220 2.79 8.40 -12.94
N ALA A 221 2.16 8.46 -14.11
CA ALA A 221 0.78 8.92 -14.26
C ALA A 221 -0.23 7.85 -13.81
N GLU A 222 -1.41 8.26 -13.36
CA GLU A 222 -2.43 7.32 -12.87
C GLU A 222 -3.01 6.42 -13.96
N LEU A 223 -3.12 6.95 -15.17
CA LEU A 223 -3.59 6.24 -16.37
C LEU A 223 -2.44 6.13 -17.38
N PRO A 224 -2.54 5.25 -18.39
CA PRO A 224 -1.57 5.19 -19.48
C PRO A 224 -1.32 6.56 -20.11
N LEU A 225 -0.08 6.82 -20.51
CA LEU A 225 0.28 8.09 -21.16
C LEU A 225 -0.60 8.34 -22.40
N GLY A 226 -1.05 9.59 -22.53
CA GLY A 226 -1.98 10.00 -23.59
C GLY A 226 -3.46 9.78 -23.27
N ALA A 227 -3.80 9.17 -22.14
CA ALA A 227 -5.20 9.12 -21.68
C ALA A 227 -5.71 10.51 -21.33
N ALA A 228 -6.99 10.78 -21.68
CA ALA A 228 -7.67 11.99 -21.27
C ALA A 228 -7.81 12.02 -19.73
N ASP A 229 -7.83 13.23 -19.16
CA ASP A 229 -8.03 13.46 -17.72
C ASP A 229 -7.02 12.74 -16.81
N ASN A 230 -5.80 12.49 -17.33
CA ASN A 230 -4.73 11.89 -16.53
C ASN A 230 -4.26 12.87 -15.44
N ARG A 231 -3.82 12.33 -14.33
CA ARG A 231 -3.35 13.09 -13.17
C ARG A 231 -2.13 12.45 -12.56
N LEU A 232 -1.47 13.19 -11.68
CA LEU A 232 -0.35 12.72 -10.86
C LEU A 232 -0.77 12.77 -9.39
N GLU A 233 -0.68 11.66 -8.67
CA GLU A 233 -0.86 11.64 -7.21
C GLU A 233 0.52 11.72 -6.55
N PRO A 234 0.84 12.80 -5.80
CA PRO A 234 2.14 12.93 -5.15
C PRO A 234 2.47 11.78 -4.20
N GLY A 235 1.45 11.24 -3.49
CA GLY A 235 1.60 10.07 -2.64
C GLY A 235 2.14 8.86 -3.41
N HIS A 236 1.64 8.60 -4.62
CA HIS A 236 2.13 7.51 -5.46
C HIS A 236 3.55 7.75 -5.98
N GLN A 237 3.95 9.02 -6.24
CA GLN A 237 5.33 9.31 -6.63
C GLN A 237 6.32 8.98 -5.50
N PHE A 238 5.94 9.29 -4.24
CA PHE A 238 6.73 8.95 -3.07
C PHE A 238 6.79 7.43 -2.83
N GLU A 239 5.68 6.73 -3.01
CA GLU A 239 5.61 5.28 -2.88
C GLU A 239 6.45 4.58 -3.95
N TRP A 240 6.32 4.96 -5.22
CA TRP A 240 7.16 4.47 -6.30
C TRP A 240 8.65 4.73 -6.06
N PHE A 241 9.00 5.94 -5.62
CA PHE A 241 10.39 6.27 -5.29
C PHE A 241 10.96 5.30 -4.26
N TYR A 242 10.21 5.06 -3.18
CA TYR A 242 10.62 4.12 -2.15
C TYR A 242 10.79 2.70 -2.71
N LEU A 243 9.83 2.21 -3.48
CA LEU A 243 9.86 0.84 -4.01
C LEU A 243 11.05 0.60 -4.95
N VAL A 244 11.37 1.58 -5.79
CA VAL A 244 12.51 1.49 -6.72
C VAL A 244 13.84 1.60 -5.98
N ASP A 245 13.93 2.45 -4.95
CA ASP A 245 15.12 2.51 -4.07
C ASP A 245 15.32 1.18 -3.34
N ALA A 246 14.25 0.61 -2.76
CA ALA A 246 14.29 -0.70 -2.09
C ALA A 246 14.66 -1.85 -3.05
N ALA A 247 14.27 -1.77 -4.32
CA ALA A 247 14.67 -2.76 -5.33
C ALA A 247 16.16 -2.75 -5.63
N GLY A 248 16.82 -1.59 -5.49
CA GLY A 248 18.26 -1.44 -5.65
C GLY A 248 18.79 -2.02 -6.96
N ALA A 249 19.75 -2.94 -6.87
CA ALA A 249 20.41 -3.54 -8.04
C ALA A 249 19.45 -4.31 -8.97
N ARG A 250 18.30 -4.78 -8.48
CA ARG A 250 17.29 -5.52 -9.26
C ARG A 250 16.70 -4.67 -10.40
N LEU A 251 16.60 -3.36 -10.20
CA LEU A 251 16.07 -2.42 -11.21
C LEU A 251 17.10 -1.44 -11.77
N ALA A 252 18.37 -1.59 -11.44
CA ALA A 252 19.45 -0.67 -11.87
C ALA A 252 19.62 -0.57 -13.40
N GLN A 253 19.17 -1.58 -14.17
CA GLN A 253 19.21 -1.57 -15.63
C GLN A 253 18.02 -0.87 -16.30
N THR A 254 17.04 -0.41 -15.53
CA THR A 254 15.88 0.38 -16.02
C THR A 254 16.19 1.88 -15.90
N SER A 255 15.36 2.73 -16.51
CA SER A 255 15.46 4.18 -16.30
C SER A 255 14.68 4.65 -15.05
N LEU A 256 13.99 3.73 -14.33
CA LEU A 256 13.15 4.08 -13.18
C LEU A 256 13.93 4.77 -12.05
N PRO A 257 15.15 4.36 -11.65
CA PRO A 257 15.86 5.06 -10.58
C PRO A 257 16.02 6.56 -10.85
N ASP A 258 16.48 6.93 -12.05
CA ASP A 258 16.64 8.33 -12.44
C ASP A 258 15.30 9.05 -12.65
N ALA A 259 14.31 8.36 -13.22
CA ALA A 259 12.96 8.91 -13.39
C ALA A 259 12.32 9.23 -12.05
N LEU A 260 12.37 8.29 -11.10
CA LEU A 260 11.72 8.46 -9.80
C LEU A 260 12.44 9.45 -8.89
N ALA A 261 13.75 9.65 -9.08
CA ALA A 261 14.46 10.76 -8.41
C ALA A 261 13.89 12.13 -8.87
N ARG A 262 13.59 12.27 -10.18
CA ARG A 262 12.91 13.48 -10.70
C ARG A 262 11.46 13.57 -10.24
N ALA A 263 10.72 12.45 -10.23
CA ALA A 263 9.35 12.38 -9.76
C ALA A 263 9.23 12.78 -8.28
N TYR A 264 10.15 12.31 -7.44
CA TYR A 264 10.24 12.74 -6.04
C TYR A 264 10.40 14.25 -5.92
N ALA A 265 11.37 14.83 -6.63
CA ALA A 265 11.61 16.27 -6.60
C ALA A 265 10.41 17.08 -7.14
N PHE A 266 9.74 16.59 -8.18
CA PHE A 266 8.52 17.18 -8.72
C PHE A 266 7.37 17.13 -7.70
N ALA A 267 7.10 15.96 -7.11
CA ALA A 267 6.04 15.78 -6.12
C ALA A 267 6.31 16.60 -4.85
N GLU A 268 7.54 16.66 -4.37
CA GLU A 268 7.90 17.48 -3.22
C GLU A 268 7.68 18.98 -3.50
N ARG A 269 8.12 19.46 -4.66
CA ARG A 269 8.01 20.87 -5.05
C ARG A 269 6.56 21.33 -5.25
N HIS A 270 5.73 20.51 -5.87
CA HIS A 270 4.40 20.88 -6.33
C HIS A 270 3.27 20.33 -5.46
N GLY A 271 3.48 19.18 -4.83
CA GLY A 271 2.47 18.45 -4.07
C GLY A 271 2.56 18.62 -2.56
N VAL A 272 3.66 19.20 -2.03
CA VAL A 272 3.86 19.38 -0.59
C VAL A 272 3.77 20.85 -0.19
N ASP A 273 2.85 21.20 0.68
CA ASP A 273 2.77 22.53 1.28
C ASP A 273 3.96 22.76 2.22
N THR A 274 4.84 23.67 1.88
CA THR A 274 6.09 23.94 2.62
C THR A 274 5.86 24.40 4.06
N ARG A 275 4.73 25.07 4.34
CA ARG A 275 4.38 25.58 5.67
C ARG A 275 3.86 24.48 6.58
N THR A 276 2.99 23.61 6.07
CA THR A 276 2.32 22.56 6.87
C THR A 276 2.92 21.18 6.70
N GLY A 277 3.67 20.95 5.63
CA GLY A 277 4.16 19.62 5.24
C GLY A 277 3.06 18.70 4.69
N ALA A 278 1.90 19.25 4.35
CA ALA A 278 0.78 18.47 3.84
C ALA A 278 0.99 18.08 2.38
N VAL A 279 0.70 16.84 2.06
CA VAL A 279 0.70 16.30 0.70
C VAL A 279 -0.72 16.40 0.15
N CYS A 280 -0.91 17.04 -1.01
CA CYS A 280 -2.20 17.09 -1.71
C CYS A 280 -2.52 15.77 -2.42
N ALA A 281 -3.80 15.55 -2.75
CA ALA A 281 -4.23 14.31 -3.38
C ALA A 281 -3.84 14.21 -4.85
N ALA A 282 -3.94 15.31 -5.63
CA ALA A 282 -3.65 15.25 -7.05
C ALA A 282 -3.12 16.55 -7.64
N LEU A 283 -2.23 16.40 -8.63
CA LEU A 283 -1.68 17.44 -9.49
C LEU A 283 -2.06 17.16 -10.94
N ASP A 284 -2.11 18.22 -11.76
CA ASP A 284 -2.06 18.09 -13.22
C ASP A 284 -0.61 17.81 -13.70
N ALA A 285 -0.44 17.62 -15.00
CA ALA A 285 0.86 17.35 -15.61
C ALA A 285 1.84 18.54 -15.51
N GLN A 286 1.38 19.74 -15.24
CA GLN A 286 2.18 20.95 -15.06
C GLN A 286 2.54 21.21 -13.59
N GLY A 287 1.99 20.43 -12.66
CA GLY A 287 2.21 20.55 -11.22
C GLY A 287 1.23 21.48 -10.51
N ALA A 288 0.15 21.91 -11.17
CA ALA A 288 -0.90 22.64 -10.47
C ALA A 288 -1.75 21.68 -9.63
N CYS A 289 -2.05 22.05 -8.38
CA CYS A 289 -2.88 21.24 -7.50
C CYS A 289 -4.34 21.27 -7.99
N ILE A 290 -4.87 20.11 -8.38
CA ILE A 290 -6.26 19.92 -8.82
C ILE A 290 -7.14 19.27 -7.74
N ASP A 291 -6.56 18.62 -6.74
CA ASP A 291 -7.24 18.13 -5.55
C ASP A 291 -6.36 18.34 -4.32
N ALA A 292 -6.75 19.29 -3.47
CA ALA A 292 -6.02 19.66 -2.27
C ALA A 292 -6.39 18.83 -1.02
N THR A 293 -7.21 17.79 -1.17
CA THR A 293 -7.52 16.83 -0.10
C THR A 293 -6.23 16.20 0.41
N GLN A 294 -6.11 16.07 1.72
CA GLN A 294 -4.95 15.47 2.37
C GLN A 294 -5.35 14.11 2.93
N ARG A 295 -4.96 13.06 2.25
CA ARG A 295 -5.18 11.67 2.69
C ARG A 295 -4.02 11.22 3.55
N ILE A 296 -4.29 10.52 4.66
CA ILE A 296 -3.25 10.07 5.60
C ILE A 296 -2.20 9.20 4.91
N TRP A 297 -2.60 8.29 4.02
CA TRP A 297 -1.68 7.40 3.33
C TRP A 297 -0.63 8.15 2.49
N ALA A 298 -1.00 9.23 1.81
CA ALA A 298 -0.05 10.03 1.04
C ALA A 298 0.98 10.72 1.94
N GLN A 299 0.59 11.10 3.17
CA GLN A 299 1.51 11.66 4.16
C GLN A 299 2.50 10.62 4.67
N THR A 300 2.05 9.37 4.86
CA THR A 300 2.92 8.27 5.29
C THR A 300 3.90 7.87 4.22
N GLU A 301 3.49 7.86 2.93
CA GLU A 301 4.42 7.59 1.82
C GLU A 301 5.47 8.70 1.68
N TYR A 302 5.10 9.97 1.94
CA TYR A 302 6.09 11.05 1.99
C TYR A 302 7.09 10.87 3.13
N LEU A 303 6.66 10.43 4.32
CA LEU A 303 7.58 10.09 5.42
C LEU A 303 8.53 8.96 5.04
N ARG A 304 8.00 7.92 4.39
CA ARG A 304 8.74 6.75 3.93
C ARG A 304 9.83 7.15 2.91
N ALA A 305 9.45 7.97 1.93
CA ALA A 305 10.37 8.50 0.93
C ALA A 305 11.43 9.44 1.53
N LEU A 306 11.06 10.33 2.44
CA LEU A 306 12.00 11.19 3.16
C LEU A 306 13.02 10.42 3.99
N ALA A 307 12.62 9.29 4.58
CA ALA A 307 13.51 8.47 5.39
C ALA A 307 14.60 7.79 4.54
N THR A 308 14.31 7.52 3.25
CA THR A 308 15.26 6.92 2.30
C THR A 308 16.04 7.96 1.51
N HIS A 309 15.42 9.11 1.19
CA HIS A 309 16.04 10.14 0.37
C HIS A 309 17.24 10.79 1.07
N GLY A 310 18.40 10.75 0.44
CA GLY A 310 19.62 11.43 0.91
C GLY A 310 20.45 10.67 1.94
N GLY A 311 20.16 9.41 2.24
CA GLY A 311 21.05 8.53 3.01
C GLY A 311 21.28 8.92 4.48
N THR A 312 20.52 9.88 5.04
CA THR A 312 20.65 10.34 6.43
C THR A 312 19.31 10.21 7.17
N PRO A 313 19.04 9.04 7.78
CA PRO A 313 17.76 8.78 8.45
C PRO A 313 17.43 9.70 9.64
N ALA A 314 18.38 10.47 10.14
CA ALA A 314 18.20 11.34 11.32
C ALA A 314 18.13 12.84 10.98
N SER A 315 17.72 13.21 9.76
CA SER A 315 17.73 14.60 9.31
C SER A 315 16.68 15.47 10.03
N ALA A 316 17.02 16.75 10.26
CA ALA A 316 16.08 17.73 10.80
C ALA A 316 14.81 17.93 9.95
N PRO A 317 14.82 17.82 8.62
CA PRO A 317 13.62 17.78 7.80
C PRO A 317 12.69 16.61 8.13
N LEU A 318 13.22 15.41 8.28
CA LEU A 318 12.44 14.23 8.64
C LEU A 318 11.80 14.37 10.03
N ALA A 319 12.57 14.80 11.03
CA ALA A 319 12.03 15.03 12.38
C ALA A 319 10.87 16.04 12.37
N ARG A 320 11.01 17.15 11.63
CA ARG A 320 9.90 18.13 11.48
C ARG A 320 8.68 17.51 10.80
N GLN A 321 8.88 16.70 9.78
CA GLN A 321 7.76 16.09 9.06
C GLN A 321 7.04 15.02 9.90
N ILE A 322 7.76 14.22 10.68
CA ILE A 322 7.17 13.28 11.66
C ILE A 322 6.29 14.04 12.64
N GLY A 323 6.80 15.12 13.25
CA GLY A 323 6.03 15.94 14.20
C GLY A 323 4.77 16.57 13.56
N ARG A 324 4.89 17.08 12.33
CA ARG A 324 3.76 17.64 11.56
C ARG A 324 2.71 16.58 11.25
N PHE A 325 3.13 15.41 10.84
CA PHE A 325 2.24 14.27 10.57
C PHE A 325 1.48 13.86 11.83
N ALA A 326 2.19 13.61 12.93
CA ALA A 326 1.59 13.21 14.19
C ALA A 326 0.56 14.23 14.69
N ALA A 327 0.92 15.51 14.74
CA ALA A 327 0.04 16.57 15.20
C ALA A 327 -1.22 16.76 14.33
N ARG A 328 -1.17 16.39 13.05
CA ARG A 328 -2.27 16.63 12.11
C ARG A 328 -3.19 15.44 11.97
N PHE A 329 -2.65 14.22 11.96
CA PHE A 329 -3.40 13.03 11.61
C PHE A 329 -3.64 12.07 12.76
N LEU A 330 -2.80 12.07 13.80
CA LEU A 330 -2.97 11.17 14.93
C LEU A 330 -3.72 11.82 16.09
N HIS A 331 -4.48 11.01 16.82
CA HIS A 331 -5.14 11.39 18.06
C HIS A 331 -5.13 10.19 19.04
N PRO A 332 -5.43 10.39 20.34
CA PRO A 332 -5.27 9.33 21.35
C PRO A 332 -6.09 8.05 21.10
N ARG A 333 -7.05 8.09 20.20
CA ARG A 333 -7.92 6.96 19.86
C ARG A 333 -7.71 6.43 18.43
N GLY A 334 -6.67 6.87 17.71
CA GLY A 334 -6.38 6.43 16.33
C GLY A 334 -5.92 7.56 15.42
N TRP A 335 -6.61 7.76 14.29
CA TRP A 335 -6.21 8.74 13.27
C TRP A 335 -7.41 9.36 12.55
N PHE A 336 -7.17 10.48 11.85
CA PHE A 336 -8.08 11.08 10.89
C PHE A 336 -7.70 10.61 9.46
N GLU A 337 -8.66 10.09 8.71
CA GLU A 337 -8.40 9.52 7.39
C GLU A 337 -8.11 10.59 6.32
N CYS A 338 -8.92 11.65 6.28
CA CYS A 338 -8.72 12.76 5.34
C CYS A 338 -8.92 14.12 6.00
N LYS A 339 -8.20 15.11 5.47
CA LYS A 339 -8.37 16.52 5.79
C LYS A 339 -8.58 17.34 4.52
N THR A 340 -9.25 18.49 4.68
CA THR A 340 -9.38 19.52 3.65
C THR A 340 -8.07 20.30 3.47
N ALA A 341 -7.98 21.15 2.45
CA ALA A 341 -6.84 22.00 2.19
C ALA A 341 -6.45 22.89 3.39
N ASP A 342 -7.44 23.41 4.13
CA ASP A 342 -7.27 24.24 5.34
C ASP A 342 -7.02 23.41 6.62
N GLY A 343 -6.99 22.07 6.50
CA GLY A 343 -6.63 21.17 7.59
C GLY A 343 -7.79 20.72 8.47
N GLN A 344 -9.05 21.02 8.11
CA GLN A 344 -10.20 20.48 8.81
C GLN A 344 -10.38 18.99 8.50
N VAL A 345 -10.93 18.24 9.44
CA VAL A 345 -11.23 16.81 9.22
C VAL A 345 -12.41 16.70 8.26
N SER A 346 -12.17 16.08 7.09
CA SER A 346 -13.21 15.78 6.09
C SER A 346 -13.69 14.34 6.13
N ARG A 347 -12.83 13.44 6.61
CA ARG A 347 -13.15 12.04 6.83
C ARG A 347 -12.46 11.55 8.10
N ALA A 348 -13.25 11.14 9.09
CA ALA A 348 -12.76 10.74 10.41
C ALA A 348 -12.80 9.24 10.67
N ASP A 349 -13.61 8.46 9.92
CA ASP A 349 -13.67 7.01 10.06
C ASP A 349 -12.31 6.38 9.79
N MET A 350 -12.04 5.28 10.47
CA MET A 350 -10.76 4.58 10.40
C MET A 350 -10.91 3.28 9.58
N PRO A 351 -10.46 3.27 8.30
CA PRO A 351 -10.48 2.06 7.48
C PRO A 351 -9.48 1.00 7.91
N SER A 352 -9.84 -0.28 7.77
CA SER A 352 -8.94 -1.43 8.03
C SER A 352 -7.71 -1.47 7.12
N THR A 353 -7.73 -0.73 6.04
CA THR A 353 -6.65 -0.69 5.05
C THR A 353 -5.53 0.30 5.39
N THR A 354 -5.80 1.31 6.20
CA THR A 354 -4.85 2.37 6.56
C THR A 354 -3.70 1.89 7.46
N PRO A 355 -3.88 0.94 8.41
CA PRO A 355 -2.77 0.42 9.22
C PRO A 355 -1.59 -0.14 8.42
N TYR A 356 -1.82 -0.64 7.20
CA TYR A 356 -0.76 -1.05 6.28
C TYR A 356 0.20 0.10 5.97
N HIS A 357 -0.31 1.26 5.55
CA HIS A 357 0.51 2.43 5.23
C HIS A 357 1.25 2.99 6.46
N LEU A 358 0.60 2.94 7.63
CA LEU A 358 1.26 3.31 8.89
C LEU A 358 2.40 2.36 9.23
N ALA A 359 2.17 1.05 9.14
CA ALA A 359 3.16 0.03 9.44
C ALA A 359 4.39 0.13 8.53
N THR A 360 4.18 0.22 7.21
CA THR A 360 5.26 0.31 6.21
C THR A 360 6.07 1.59 6.38
N ALA A 361 5.40 2.74 6.59
CA ALA A 361 6.10 3.99 6.82
C ALA A 361 6.90 3.97 8.13
N TYR A 362 6.32 3.48 9.22
CA TYR A 362 6.99 3.46 10.52
C TYR A 362 8.17 2.47 10.58
N ALA A 363 8.12 1.41 9.76
CA ALA A 363 9.25 0.49 9.59
C ALA A 363 10.45 1.16 8.91
N ALA A 364 10.20 2.07 7.96
CA ALA A 364 11.25 2.81 7.25
C ALA A 364 11.88 3.95 8.08
N LEU A 365 11.23 4.40 9.17
CA LEU A 365 11.76 5.47 10.02
C LEU A 365 12.95 5.00 10.86
N PRO A 366 13.86 5.92 11.27
CA PRO A 366 15.04 5.55 12.06
C PRO A 366 14.67 4.91 13.39
N THR A 367 15.41 3.88 13.76
CA THR A 367 15.41 3.30 15.11
C THR A 367 16.39 4.07 15.98
N GLY A 368 16.13 4.12 17.29
CA GLY A 368 17.13 4.62 18.26
C GLY A 368 18.38 3.74 18.20
N ALA A 369 19.55 4.36 18.31
CA ALA A 369 20.81 3.66 18.47
C ALA A 369 20.90 3.00 19.85
#